data_1e50050871c84fc77b82c4b5cf5425eb
#
_entry.id   1e50050871c84fc77b82c4b5cf5425eb
#
_cell.length_a   1.000
_cell.length_b   1.000
_cell.length_c   1.000
_cell.angle_alpha   90.00
_cell.angle_beta   90.00
_cell.angle_gamma   90.00
#
_symmetry.space_group_name_H-M   'P 1'
#
loop_
_entity.id
_entity.type
_entity.pdbx_description
1 polymer ?
#
loop_
_entity_poly.entity_id
_entity_poly.type
_entity_poly.pdbx_seq_one_letter_code
_entity_poly.pdbx_strand_id
1 'polypeptide(L)'
;MLDWNFIAGLIATVAFDIIYFGAIIGTITVIILDNRNPVKTMAWILVLMFLPVVGLVFYFFFGRSQRRVRVIGKKSYNRLLKKPMAEYLAQDSCALPANYGRLISLFRNTNQAFPFDGNRVEVYTRGLSMIQSLLRELQKATRHIHMEFYIFEDDAVGRMVRDVLMEKAKQGVEVRVIYDDVGCWHVPNRFYEQMREAGVEVRSFLKVRFPLFTSKVNYRNHRKIVVIDGRVGFVGGMNLAERYMRGFSWGIWRDTHLLLEGKVVHGLQTAFLLDWYFVDRTLITSARYFPKVDVCGTSLAQIVTAEPIGPWKEIMQGLVMAITGPRKYFYIQPLYFLPTEAVLVAMQTAALAGVDVRLMLPYRADNRLTHLGSCSYLAEALRAGVKVYFYKKGFLHSKLMVSDDELSTVGSTNVDFRSFEHNFEVNAFIYDTETALQMREIFLQDQRECVQVFSKNWEKRPWHRKAAESIVRLLAPLL
;
A
#
# COMPACT_ATOMS: atom_id res chain seq x y z
N MET A 1 -63.98 11.35 -25.53
CA MET A 1 -63.24 11.92 -24.40
C MET A 1 -61.87 11.32 -24.40
N LEU A 2 -60.85 12.11 -24.69
CA LEU A 2 -59.48 11.64 -24.57
C LEU A 2 -59.20 11.33 -23.08
N ASP A 3 -58.75 10.10 -22.81
CA ASP A 3 -58.40 9.69 -21.46
C ASP A 3 -57.12 10.41 -21.00
N TRP A 4 -57.32 11.45 -20.20
CA TRP A 4 -56.24 12.28 -19.70
C TRP A 4 -55.20 11.46 -18.91
N ASN A 5 -55.59 10.35 -18.28
CA ASN A 5 -54.72 9.46 -17.56
C ASN A 5 -53.79 8.70 -18.52
N PHE A 6 -54.30 8.29 -19.69
CA PHE A 6 -53.50 7.64 -20.73
C PHE A 6 -52.46 8.60 -21.33
N ILE A 7 -52.86 9.84 -21.64
CA ILE A 7 -51.95 10.86 -22.17
C ILE A 7 -50.89 11.23 -21.16
N ALA A 8 -51.25 11.43 -19.87
CA ALA A 8 -50.31 11.72 -18.80
C ALA A 8 -49.32 10.56 -18.58
N GLY A 9 -49.79 9.31 -18.64
CA GLY A 9 -48.94 8.12 -18.56
C GLY A 9 -47.95 8.03 -19.73
N LEU A 10 -48.41 8.30 -20.95
CA LEU A 10 -47.55 8.30 -22.15
C LEU A 10 -46.46 9.38 -22.05
N ILE A 11 -46.84 10.61 -21.65
CA ILE A 11 -45.90 11.72 -21.47
C ILE A 11 -44.87 11.38 -20.38
N ALA A 12 -45.28 10.80 -19.25
CA ALA A 12 -44.40 10.39 -18.17
C ALA A 12 -43.41 9.31 -18.63
N THR A 13 -43.84 8.32 -19.41
CA THR A 13 -42.99 7.27 -19.96
C THR A 13 -41.95 7.84 -20.92
N VAL A 14 -42.39 8.67 -21.89
CA VAL A 14 -41.49 9.34 -22.86
C VAL A 14 -40.47 10.23 -22.13
N ALA A 15 -40.90 11.01 -21.15
CA ALA A 15 -40.02 11.85 -20.37
C ALA A 15 -38.97 11.00 -19.57
N PHE A 16 -39.40 9.87 -18.98
CA PHE A 16 -38.52 8.96 -18.32
C PHE A 16 -37.49 8.38 -19.28
N ASP A 17 -37.90 7.92 -20.46
CA ASP A 17 -37.01 7.36 -21.47
C ASP A 17 -35.97 8.38 -21.94
N ILE A 18 -36.39 9.64 -22.22
CA ILE A 18 -35.49 10.73 -22.62
C ILE A 18 -34.45 11.00 -21.52
N ILE A 19 -34.86 11.10 -20.24
CA ILE A 19 -33.95 11.33 -19.12
C ILE A 19 -33.01 10.14 -18.97
N TYR A 20 -33.51 8.93 -19.07
CA TYR A 20 -32.78 7.69 -18.94
C TYR A 20 -31.69 7.51 -20.02
N PHE A 21 -32.04 7.62 -21.30
CA PHE A 21 -31.09 7.57 -22.41
C PHE A 21 -30.12 8.74 -22.38
N GLY A 22 -30.61 9.94 -22.02
CA GLY A 22 -29.77 11.13 -21.85
C GLY A 22 -28.70 10.91 -20.74
N ALA A 23 -29.05 10.29 -19.62
CA ALA A 23 -28.11 9.97 -18.54
C ALA A 23 -27.06 8.94 -18.99
N ILE A 24 -27.45 7.92 -19.76
CA ILE A 24 -26.53 6.90 -20.31
C ILE A 24 -25.56 7.56 -21.30
N ILE A 25 -26.06 8.28 -22.27
CA ILE A 25 -25.25 8.98 -23.30
C ILE A 25 -24.31 9.98 -22.64
N GLY A 26 -24.81 10.78 -21.68
CA GLY A 26 -24.00 11.72 -20.92
C GLY A 26 -22.88 11.00 -20.13
N THR A 27 -23.19 9.87 -19.51
CA THR A 27 -22.19 9.08 -18.77
C THR A 27 -21.14 8.48 -19.72
N ILE A 28 -21.54 7.91 -20.85
CA ILE A 28 -20.64 7.38 -21.89
C ILE A 28 -19.72 8.52 -22.40
N THR A 29 -20.28 9.70 -22.66
CA THR A 29 -19.51 10.88 -23.08
C THR A 29 -18.46 11.25 -22.04
N VAL A 30 -18.82 11.30 -20.75
CA VAL A 30 -17.88 11.56 -19.65
C VAL A 30 -16.79 10.50 -19.58
N ILE A 31 -17.13 9.21 -19.76
CA ILE A 31 -16.17 8.11 -19.76
C ILE A 31 -15.16 8.24 -20.90
N ILE A 32 -15.63 8.59 -22.11
CA ILE A 32 -14.78 8.78 -23.29
C ILE A 32 -13.85 9.99 -23.09
N LEU A 33 -14.40 11.11 -22.63
CA LEU A 33 -13.64 12.36 -22.42
C LEU A 33 -12.63 12.27 -21.26
N ASP A 34 -12.78 11.33 -20.35
CA ASP A 34 -11.82 11.10 -19.25
C ASP A 34 -10.50 10.46 -19.74
N ASN A 35 -10.44 10.07 -21.02
CA ASN A 35 -9.25 9.58 -21.75
C ASN A 35 -8.43 8.53 -20.98
N ARG A 36 -9.12 7.50 -20.49
CA ARG A 36 -8.55 6.41 -19.70
C ARG A 36 -8.04 5.26 -20.58
N ASN A 37 -7.58 4.21 -19.89
CA ASN A 37 -7.26 2.93 -20.53
C ASN A 37 -8.45 2.47 -21.39
N PRO A 38 -8.26 2.30 -22.72
CA PRO A 38 -9.33 1.96 -23.65
C PRO A 38 -10.13 0.72 -23.26
N VAL A 39 -9.46 -0.30 -22.72
CA VAL A 39 -10.09 -1.57 -22.28
C VAL A 39 -11.06 -1.32 -21.13
N LYS A 40 -10.64 -0.55 -20.12
CA LYS A 40 -11.53 -0.15 -19.00
C LYS A 40 -12.70 0.71 -19.49
N THR A 41 -12.45 1.61 -20.43
CA THR A 41 -13.49 2.46 -21.06
C THR A 41 -14.52 1.61 -21.79
N MET A 42 -14.08 0.70 -22.65
CA MET A 42 -14.98 -0.21 -23.38
C MET A 42 -15.79 -1.12 -22.43
N ALA A 43 -15.16 -1.68 -21.40
CA ALA A 43 -15.86 -2.49 -20.40
C ALA A 43 -17.01 -1.72 -19.74
N TRP A 44 -16.78 -0.47 -19.33
CA TRP A 44 -17.83 0.38 -18.75
C TRP A 44 -18.93 0.75 -19.73
N ILE A 45 -18.59 1.02 -21.00
CA ILE A 45 -19.58 1.29 -22.06
C ILE A 45 -20.48 0.05 -22.24
N LEU A 46 -19.91 -1.16 -22.32
CA LEU A 46 -20.68 -2.40 -22.44
C LEU A 46 -21.58 -2.61 -21.22
N VAL A 47 -21.07 -2.42 -19.99
CA VAL A 47 -21.88 -2.54 -18.78
C VAL A 47 -23.05 -1.56 -18.80
N LEU A 48 -22.86 -0.31 -19.23
CA LEU A 48 -23.92 0.69 -19.33
C LEU A 48 -24.92 0.37 -20.45
N MET A 49 -24.49 -0.27 -21.53
CA MET A 49 -25.38 -0.67 -22.61
C MET A 49 -26.28 -1.86 -22.21
N PHE A 50 -25.74 -2.86 -21.53
CA PHE A 50 -26.47 -4.09 -21.20
C PHE A 50 -27.19 -4.03 -19.85
N LEU A 51 -26.68 -3.24 -18.90
CA LEU A 51 -27.21 -3.11 -17.54
C LEU A 51 -27.28 -1.62 -17.13
N PRO A 52 -28.10 -0.81 -17.79
CA PRO A 52 -28.00 0.65 -17.69
C PRO A 52 -28.17 1.19 -16.27
N VAL A 53 -29.22 0.78 -15.53
CA VAL A 53 -29.48 1.26 -14.16
C VAL A 53 -28.40 0.74 -13.20
N VAL A 54 -28.15 -0.56 -13.23
CA VAL A 54 -27.15 -1.23 -12.39
C VAL A 54 -25.75 -0.72 -12.77
N GLY A 55 -25.50 -0.55 -14.07
CA GLY A 55 -24.25 -0.03 -14.60
C GLY A 55 -23.95 1.39 -14.15
N LEU A 56 -24.94 2.29 -14.12
CA LEU A 56 -24.79 3.64 -13.60
C LEU A 56 -24.40 3.65 -12.12
N VAL A 57 -25.07 2.82 -11.29
CA VAL A 57 -24.76 2.66 -9.88
C VAL A 57 -23.34 2.14 -9.73
N PHE A 58 -22.99 1.04 -10.42
CA PHE A 58 -21.63 0.46 -10.36
C PHE A 58 -20.57 1.43 -10.87
N TYR A 59 -20.84 2.15 -11.97
CA TYR A 59 -19.91 3.16 -12.48
C TYR A 59 -19.67 4.30 -11.50
N PHE A 60 -20.71 4.73 -10.78
CA PHE A 60 -20.59 5.78 -9.75
C PHE A 60 -19.65 5.34 -8.62
N PHE A 61 -19.73 4.06 -8.18
CA PHE A 61 -18.92 3.56 -7.09
C PHE A 61 -17.51 3.11 -7.53
N PHE A 62 -17.39 2.45 -8.67
CA PHE A 62 -16.17 1.77 -9.11
C PHE A 62 -15.53 2.38 -10.35
N GLY A 63 -16.32 3.02 -11.20
CA GLY A 63 -15.89 3.57 -12.48
C GLY A 63 -15.35 4.99 -12.40
N ARG A 64 -15.82 5.81 -11.48
CA ARG A 64 -15.50 7.24 -11.44
C ARG A 64 -14.10 7.51 -10.89
N SER A 65 -13.24 8.15 -11.69
CA SER A 65 -11.93 8.61 -11.22
C SER A 65 -12.05 9.86 -10.37
N GLN A 66 -11.45 9.82 -9.17
CA GLN A 66 -11.33 11.02 -8.34
C GLN A 66 -9.98 11.74 -8.55
N ARG A 67 -9.29 11.52 -9.68
CA ARG A 67 -8.03 12.22 -10.02
C ARG A 67 -8.09 13.74 -9.94
N ARG A 68 -9.30 14.33 -9.93
CA ARG A 68 -9.52 15.78 -9.78
C ARG A 68 -9.61 16.26 -8.32
N VAL A 69 -9.74 15.35 -7.36
CA VAL A 69 -9.71 15.70 -5.92
C VAL A 69 -8.25 15.84 -5.51
N ARG A 70 -7.71 17.04 -5.64
CA ARG A 70 -6.39 17.35 -5.09
C ARG A 70 -6.45 17.20 -3.58
N VAL A 71 -5.80 16.17 -3.05
CA VAL A 71 -5.71 15.90 -1.60
C VAL A 71 -5.07 17.08 -0.89
N ILE A 72 -4.04 17.65 -1.51
CA ILE A 72 -3.31 18.81 -1.00
C ILE A 72 -3.11 19.80 -2.15
N GLY A 73 -3.39 21.07 -1.91
CA GLY A 73 -3.04 22.13 -2.86
C GLY A 73 -1.53 22.18 -3.07
N LYS A 74 -1.07 22.30 -4.32
CA LYS A 74 0.37 22.38 -4.68
C LYS A 74 1.14 23.40 -3.79
N LYS A 75 0.47 24.46 -3.37
CA LYS A 75 1.04 25.50 -2.48
C LYS A 75 1.27 24.98 -1.06
N SER A 76 0.33 24.21 -0.49
CA SER A 76 0.44 23.62 0.85
C SER A 76 1.46 22.49 0.88
N TYR A 77 1.45 21.63 -0.16
CA TYR A 77 2.44 20.59 -0.36
C TYR A 77 3.86 21.16 -0.44
N ASN A 78 4.06 22.20 -1.25
CA ASN A 78 5.35 22.89 -1.35
C ASN A 78 5.76 23.58 -0.04
N ARG A 79 4.81 24.05 0.78
CA ARG A 79 5.13 24.63 2.09
C ARG A 79 5.59 23.57 3.09
N LEU A 80 4.96 22.39 3.10
CA LEU A 80 5.40 21.26 3.93
C LEU A 80 6.81 20.82 3.58
N LEU A 81 7.13 20.73 2.29
CA LEU A 81 8.42 20.26 1.82
C LEU A 81 9.51 21.31 1.81
N LYS A 82 9.21 22.57 1.43
CA LYS A 82 10.25 23.58 1.18
C LYS A 82 10.92 24.13 2.42
N LYS A 83 10.26 24.24 3.58
CA LYS A 83 10.89 24.81 4.77
C LYS A 83 11.78 23.84 5.55
N PRO A 84 11.30 22.63 5.90
CA PRO A 84 12.14 21.67 6.63
C PRO A 84 13.15 20.94 5.78
N MET A 85 12.84 20.69 4.49
CA MET A 85 13.68 19.93 3.58
C MET A 85 14.67 20.79 2.78
N ALA A 86 14.42 22.10 2.60
CA ALA A 86 15.30 22.95 1.79
C ALA A 86 16.71 23.08 2.39
N GLU A 87 16.83 23.10 3.72
CA GLU A 87 18.11 23.09 4.40
C GLU A 87 18.86 21.76 4.22
N TYR A 88 18.12 20.64 4.15
CA TYR A 88 18.68 19.31 3.85
C TYR A 88 19.10 19.18 2.39
N LEU A 89 18.28 19.67 1.46
CA LEU A 89 18.56 19.61 0.02
C LEU A 89 19.78 20.42 -0.41
N ALA A 90 20.11 21.47 0.36
CA ALA A 90 21.27 22.31 0.09
C ALA A 90 22.59 21.70 0.59
N GLN A 91 22.54 20.68 1.46
CA GLN A 91 23.71 20.13 2.16
C GLN A 91 24.16 18.74 1.71
N ASP A 92 23.32 17.97 1.00
CA ASP A 92 23.63 16.56 0.68
C ASP A 92 23.82 16.29 -0.82
N SER A 93 25.06 16.29 -1.26
CA SER A 93 25.49 15.54 -2.45
C SER A 93 25.81 14.09 -2.03
N CYS A 94 24.75 13.28 -1.80
CA CYS A 94 24.92 11.86 -1.60
C CYS A 94 25.43 11.20 -2.88
N ALA A 95 26.52 10.42 -2.79
CA ALA A 95 27.00 9.63 -3.92
C ALA A 95 25.96 8.54 -4.26
N LEU A 96 25.33 8.67 -5.41
CA LEU A 96 24.31 7.72 -5.84
C LEU A 96 24.98 6.44 -6.38
N PRO A 97 24.48 5.23 -6.00
CA PRO A 97 24.95 3.98 -6.59
C PRO A 97 24.75 3.99 -8.12
N ALA A 98 25.77 3.63 -8.87
CA ALA A 98 25.75 3.69 -10.34
C ALA A 98 24.58 2.87 -10.94
N ASN A 99 24.26 1.71 -10.34
CA ASN A 99 23.22 0.82 -10.82
C ASN A 99 21.79 1.33 -10.54
N TYR A 100 21.61 2.16 -9.51
CA TYR A 100 20.28 2.59 -9.05
C TYR A 100 20.00 4.08 -9.19
N GLY A 101 20.92 4.85 -9.75
CA GLY A 101 20.75 6.30 -9.95
C GLY A 101 19.46 6.67 -10.72
N ARG A 102 19.08 5.83 -11.70
CA ARG A 102 17.81 6.03 -12.44
C ARG A 102 16.56 5.76 -11.59
N LEU A 103 16.57 4.72 -10.76
CA LEU A 103 15.49 4.39 -9.86
C LEU A 103 15.31 5.48 -8.79
N ILE A 104 16.42 5.93 -8.21
CA ILE A 104 16.45 7.02 -7.24
C ILE A 104 15.90 8.31 -7.88
N SER A 105 16.32 8.62 -9.12
CA SER A 105 15.83 9.78 -9.86
C SER A 105 14.34 9.68 -10.20
N LEU A 106 13.83 8.49 -10.53
CA LEU A 106 12.40 8.27 -10.74
C LEU A 106 11.60 8.69 -9.49
N PHE A 107 11.95 8.17 -8.33
CA PHE A 107 11.25 8.46 -7.08
C PHE A 107 11.39 9.94 -6.66
N ARG A 108 12.55 10.54 -6.89
CA ARG A 108 12.75 11.96 -6.64
C ARG A 108 11.86 12.84 -7.52
N ASN A 109 11.71 12.48 -8.79
CA ASN A 109 10.93 13.27 -9.75
C ASN A 109 9.41 13.07 -9.64
N THR A 110 8.96 11.86 -9.26
CA THR A 110 7.53 11.52 -9.18
C THR A 110 6.94 11.76 -7.79
N ASN A 111 7.71 11.48 -6.74
CA ASN A 111 7.24 11.45 -5.36
C ASN A 111 7.96 12.44 -4.44
N GLN A 112 8.99 13.15 -4.94
CA GLN A 112 9.92 13.95 -4.14
C GLN A 112 10.55 13.14 -2.98
N ALA A 113 10.68 11.83 -3.17
CA ALA A 113 11.40 10.96 -2.25
C ALA A 113 12.89 11.21 -2.40
N PHE A 114 13.51 11.79 -1.37
CA PHE A 114 14.95 12.05 -1.35
C PHE A 114 15.71 10.84 -0.82
N PRO A 115 16.87 10.50 -1.41
CA PRO A 115 17.77 9.51 -0.84
C PRO A 115 18.46 10.10 0.39
N PHE A 116 18.56 9.32 1.46
CA PHE A 116 19.28 9.66 2.67
C PHE A 116 20.30 8.58 2.95
N ASP A 117 21.54 8.96 3.18
CA ASP A 117 22.63 8.07 3.60
C ASP A 117 22.83 8.05 5.10
N GLY A 118 23.76 7.21 5.56
CA GLY A 118 24.14 7.14 6.95
C GLY A 118 23.06 6.60 7.89
N ASN A 119 22.14 5.79 7.38
CA ASN A 119 21.05 5.23 8.18
C ASN A 119 21.39 3.82 8.71
N ARG A 120 20.76 3.47 9.84
CA ARG A 120 20.71 2.10 10.38
C ARG A 120 19.34 1.49 10.06
N VAL A 121 19.35 0.24 9.61
CA VAL A 121 18.17 -0.55 9.29
C VAL A 121 18.16 -1.81 10.14
N GLU A 122 17.07 -2.07 10.86
CA GLU A 122 16.84 -3.31 11.58
C GLU A 122 15.59 -4.01 11.06
N VAL A 123 15.67 -5.32 10.79
CA VAL A 123 14.62 -6.09 10.11
C VAL A 123 13.92 -7.00 11.09
N TYR A 124 12.61 -6.88 11.19
CA TYR A 124 11.75 -7.77 11.96
C TYR A 124 10.94 -8.69 11.05
N THR A 125 10.96 -9.97 11.31
CA THR A 125 10.20 -10.99 10.58
C THR A 125 9.06 -11.59 11.41
N ARG A 126 8.96 -11.21 12.69
CA ARG A 126 7.93 -11.67 13.62
C ARG A 126 7.31 -10.50 14.38
N GLY A 127 5.98 -10.53 14.56
CA GLY A 127 5.27 -9.50 15.28
C GLY A 127 5.71 -9.31 16.73
N LEU A 128 6.06 -10.38 17.44
CA LEU A 128 6.49 -10.28 18.84
C LEU A 128 7.73 -9.37 18.99
N SER A 129 8.77 -9.62 18.20
CA SER A 129 10.02 -8.84 18.28
C SER A 129 9.78 -7.39 17.81
N MET A 130 8.97 -7.19 16.80
CA MET A 130 8.61 -5.85 16.33
C MET A 130 7.82 -5.07 17.40
N ILE A 131 6.79 -5.67 18.02
CA ILE A 131 5.98 -5.00 19.07
C ILE A 131 6.83 -4.71 20.32
N GLN A 132 7.71 -5.62 20.74
CA GLN A 132 8.61 -5.38 21.86
C GLN A 132 9.55 -4.19 21.57
N SER A 133 10.12 -4.14 20.36
CA SER A 133 10.94 -3.00 19.94
C SER A 133 10.16 -1.71 19.88
N LEU A 134 8.96 -1.74 19.28
CA LEU A 134 8.07 -0.57 19.22
C LEU A 134 7.75 -0.02 20.60
N LEU A 135 7.31 -0.85 21.54
CA LEU A 135 7.00 -0.43 22.92
C LEU A 135 8.21 0.19 23.60
N ARG A 136 9.39 -0.43 23.46
CA ARG A 136 10.65 0.10 24.00
C ARG A 136 10.98 1.49 23.46
N GLU A 137 10.85 1.69 22.15
CA GLU A 137 11.15 2.99 21.54
C GLU A 137 10.08 4.05 21.86
N LEU A 138 8.79 3.67 21.92
CA LEU A 138 7.72 4.57 22.38
C LEU A 138 7.96 5.07 23.81
N GLN A 139 8.44 4.20 24.72
CA GLN A 139 8.77 4.57 26.10
C GLN A 139 9.92 5.58 26.19
N LYS A 140 10.84 5.60 25.23
CA LYS A 140 11.95 6.55 25.16
C LYS A 140 11.55 7.94 24.62
N ALA A 141 10.38 8.06 24.02
CA ALA A 141 9.92 9.30 23.40
C ALA A 141 9.93 10.48 24.39
N THR A 142 10.45 11.63 23.96
CA THR A 142 10.59 12.84 24.78
C THR A 142 9.92 14.06 24.18
N ARG A 143 9.68 14.09 22.85
CA ARG A 143 9.16 15.26 22.13
C ARG A 143 7.83 14.96 21.44
N HIS A 144 7.82 13.95 20.54
CA HIS A 144 6.61 13.61 19.81
C HIS A 144 6.58 12.16 19.35
N ILE A 145 5.37 11.63 19.23
CA ILE A 145 5.06 10.33 18.60
C ILE A 145 4.02 10.57 17.52
N HIS A 146 4.36 10.26 16.28
CA HIS A 146 3.45 10.26 15.15
C HIS A 146 3.23 8.81 14.69
N MET A 147 1.99 8.37 14.68
CA MET A 147 1.65 6.98 14.42
C MET A 147 0.50 6.88 13.43
N GLU A 148 0.64 6.00 12.44
CA GLU A 148 -0.36 5.75 11.42
C GLU A 148 -0.44 4.26 11.11
N PHE A 149 -1.67 3.68 11.22
CA PHE A 149 -1.91 2.28 10.95
C PHE A 149 -3.23 2.04 10.22
N TYR A 150 -3.21 1.06 9.31
CA TYR A 150 -4.43 0.57 8.67
C TYR A 150 -5.34 -0.16 9.67
N ILE A 151 -4.74 -1.00 10.54
CA ILE A 151 -5.44 -1.73 11.60
C ILE A 151 -4.80 -1.39 12.94
N PHE A 152 -5.61 -0.90 13.87
CA PHE A 152 -5.27 -0.68 15.27
C PHE A 152 -6.44 -1.21 16.10
N GLU A 153 -6.33 -2.48 16.54
CA GLU A 153 -7.39 -3.25 17.20
C GLU A 153 -7.48 -2.95 18.70
N ASP A 154 -8.68 -3.12 19.27
CA ASP A 154 -8.90 -3.13 20.72
C ASP A 154 -8.68 -4.54 21.29
N ASP A 155 -7.45 -5.06 21.15
CA ASP A 155 -6.99 -6.33 21.67
C ASP A 155 -5.80 -6.15 22.64
N ALA A 156 -5.18 -7.24 23.07
CA ALA A 156 -4.08 -7.17 24.03
C ALA A 156 -2.91 -6.32 23.51
N VAL A 157 -2.56 -6.42 22.22
CA VAL A 157 -1.47 -5.66 21.61
C VAL A 157 -1.85 -4.19 21.45
N GLY A 158 -3.05 -3.94 20.92
CA GLY A 158 -3.53 -2.57 20.73
C GLY A 158 -3.66 -1.82 22.05
N ARG A 159 -4.14 -2.48 23.11
CA ARG A 159 -4.23 -1.88 24.46
C ARG A 159 -2.86 -1.56 25.03
N MET A 160 -1.87 -2.45 24.91
CA MET A 160 -0.51 -2.14 25.38
C MET A 160 0.06 -0.90 24.69
N VAL A 161 -0.08 -0.79 23.36
CA VAL A 161 0.38 0.38 22.63
C VAL A 161 -0.41 1.63 23.03
N ARG A 162 -1.75 1.54 23.09
CA ARG A 162 -2.61 2.64 23.54
C ARG A 162 -2.18 3.18 24.91
N ASP A 163 -1.95 2.30 25.87
CA ASP A 163 -1.66 2.68 27.25
C ASP A 163 -0.31 3.43 27.33
N VAL A 164 0.71 3.00 26.57
CA VAL A 164 1.98 3.72 26.44
C VAL A 164 1.77 5.09 25.80
N LEU A 165 0.97 5.21 24.74
CA LEU A 165 0.68 6.49 24.08
C LEU A 165 -0.02 7.47 25.04
N MET A 166 -1.00 6.98 25.81
CA MET A 166 -1.71 7.77 26.82
C MET A 166 -0.79 8.22 27.95
N GLU A 167 0.11 7.35 28.40
CA GLU A 167 1.11 7.70 29.41
C GLU A 167 2.06 8.80 28.90
N LYS A 168 2.57 8.67 27.67
CA LYS A 168 3.43 9.66 27.02
C LYS A 168 2.75 11.01 26.84
N ALA A 169 1.48 11.01 26.44
CA ALA A 169 0.71 12.25 26.33
C ALA A 169 0.56 12.96 27.69
N LYS A 170 0.28 12.20 28.77
CA LYS A 170 0.23 12.75 30.15
C LYS A 170 1.58 13.30 30.61
N GLN A 171 2.69 12.77 30.09
CA GLN A 171 4.06 13.27 30.38
C GLN A 171 4.41 14.52 29.53
N GLY A 172 3.50 15.02 28.69
CA GLY A 172 3.69 16.19 27.85
C GLY A 172 4.33 15.91 26.48
N VAL A 173 4.50 14.64 26.10
CA VAL A 173 4.90 14.26 24.75
C VAL A 173 3.72 14.50 23.79
N GLU A 174 3.99 15.13 22.66
CA GLU A 174 2.99 15.36 21.61
C GLU A 174 2.69 14.05 20.87
N VAL A 175 1.48 13.51 21.00
CA VAL A 175 1.10 12.22 20.40
C VAL A 175 -0.01 12.41 19.38
N ARG A 176 0.24 12.02 18.12
CA ARG A 176 -0.73 12.02 17.01
C ARG A 176 -0.90 10.65 16.43
N VAL A 177 -2.15 10.23 16.29
CA VAL A 177 -2.51 8.91 15.76
C VAL A 177 -3.50 9.04 14.62
N ILE A 178 -3.18 8.39 13.48
CA ILE A 178 -4.10 8.19 12.35
C ILE A 178 -4.43 6.70 12.27
N TYR A 179 -5.72 6.38 12.13
CA TYR A 179 -6.17 5.03 11.83
C TYR A 179 -7.13 5.02 10.64
N ASP A 180 -7.14 3.94 9.85
CA ASP A 180 -8.11 3.81 8.75
C ASP A 180 -9.49 3.43 9.29
N ASP A 181 -10.52 4.15 8.84
CA ASP A 181 -11.90 4.00 9.34
C ASP A 181 -12.48 2.61 9.03
N VAL A 182 -12.18 2.05 7.86
CA VAL A 182 -12.66 0.71 7.45
C VAL A 182 -11.78 -0.38 8.04
N GLY A 183 -10.46 -0.19 8.07
CA GLY A 183 -9.51 -1.13 8.68
C GLY A 183 -9.77 -1.35 10.18
N CYS A 184 -10.36 -0.36 10.83
CA CYS A 184 -10.70 -0.37 12.26
C CYS A 184 -12.20 -0.38 12.53
N TRP A 185 -13.03 -0.80 11.58
CA TRP A 185 -14.51 -0.75 11.69
C TRP A 185 -15.08 -1.45 12.93
N HIS A 186 -14.44 -2.54 13.34
CA HIS A 186 -14.90 -3.33 14.49
C HIS A 186 -14.41 -2.78 15.84
N VAL A 187 -13.55 -1.76 15.84
CA VAL A 187 -13.00 -1.19 17.06
C VAL A 187 -14.00 -0.23 17.69
N PRO A 188 -14.37 -0.41 18.96
CA PRO A 188 -15.30 0.48 19.63
C PRO A 188 -14.75 1.92 19.71
N ASN A 189 -15.59 2.92 19.47
CA ASN A 189 -15.20 4.34 19.57
C ASN A 189 -14.57 4.69 20.93
N ARG A 190 -15.02 4.06 22.00
CA ARG A 190 -14.49 4.23 23.35
C ARG A 190 -12.98 4.02 23.44
N PHE A 191 -12.42 3.08 22.64
CA PHE A 191 -10.98 2.84 22.56
C PHE A 191 -10.21 4.10 22.17
N TYR A 192 -10.70 4.82 21.16
CA TYR A 192 -10.08 6.06 20.69
C TYR A 192 -10.45 7.28 21.55
N GLU A 193 -11.62 7.28 22.18
CA GLU A 193 -12.05 8.33 23.10
C GLU A 193 -11.16 8.37 24.34
N GLN A 194 -10.82 7.22 24.93
CA GLN A 194 -9.86 7.13 26.04
C GLN A 194 -8.51 7.76 25.72
N MET A 195 -7.99 7.56 24.49
CA MET A 195 -6.76 8.21 24.05
C MET A 195 -6.93 9.75 23.97
N ARG A 196 -8.05 10.22 23.42
CA ARG A 196 -8.32 11.68 23.33
C ARG A 196 -8.45 12.32 24.71
N GLU A 197 -9.11 11.67 25.66
CA GLU A 197 -9.23 12.11 27.04
C GLU A 197 -7.86 12.21 27.74
N ALA A 198 -6.92 11.35 27.36
CA ALA A 198 -5.55 11.38 27.86
C ALA A 198 -4.65 12.41 27.16
N GLY A 199 -5.17 13.17 26.19
CA GLY A 199 -4.41 14.20 25.46
C GLY A 199 -3.79 13.75 24.13
N VAL A 200 -4.09 12.53 23.64
CA VAL A 200 -3.64 12.04 22.33
C VAL A 200 -4.54 12.63 21.23
N GLU A 201 -3.96 13.23 20.21
CA GLU A 201 -4.68 13.67 19.02
C GLU A 201 -4.94 12.48 18.10
N VAL A 202 -6.20 12.01 18.01
CA VAL A 202 -6.59 10.83 17.22
C VAL A 202 -7.54 11.23 16.10
N ARG A 203 -7.20 10.84 14.85
CA ARG A 203 -8.02 11.10 13.66
C ARG A 203 -8.25 9.82 12.86
N SER A 204 -9.47 9.67 12.31
CA SER A 204 -9.77 8.60 11.35
C SER A 204 -9.48 9.06 9.93
N PHE A 205 -8.86 8.18 9.13
CA PHE A 205 -8.59 8.42 7.72
C PHE A 205 -9.81 8.01 6.89
N LEU A 206 -10.28 8.89 6.00
CA LEU A 206 -11.42 8.69 5.10
C LEU A 206 -12.67 8.12 5.79
N LYS A 207 -13.16 8.82 6.81
CA LYS A 207 -14.36 8.45 7.56
C LYS A 207 -15.54 8.14 6.64
N VAL A 208 -16.10 6.95 6.77
CA VAL A 208 -17.23 6.45 5.99
C VAL A 208 -18.52 6.64 6.79
N ARG A 209 -19.28 7.69 6.49
CA ARG A 209 -20.57 7.94 7.19
C ARG A 209 -21.74 7.14 6.61
N PHE A 210 -21.73 6.92 5.29
CA PHE A 210 -22.72 6.15 4.55
C PHE A 210 -22.03 5.34 3.46
N PRO A 211 -21.74 4.04 3.67
CA PRO A 211 -21.00 3.25 2.69
C PRO A 211 -21.67 3.15 1.32
N LEU A 212 -23.01 3.23 1.27
CA LEU A 212 -23.77 3.12 0.01
C LEU A 212 -23.70 4.35 -0.91
N PHE A 213 -23.25 5.51 -0.42
CA PHE A 213 -23.28 6.76 -1.20
C PHE A 213 -21.90 7.43 -1.37
N THR A 214 -20.80 6.79 -1.00
CA THR A 214 -19.48 7.39 -1.16
C THR A 214 -18.51 6.50 -1.93
N SER A 215 -18.00 6.98 -3.06
CA SER A 215 -16.88 6.35 -3.79
C SER A 215 -15.58 6.29 -2.99
N LYS A 216 -15.52 6.95 -1.82
CA LYS A 216 -14.38 6.97 -0.90
C LYS A 216 -14.15 5.64 -0.17
N VAL A 217 -15.12 4.72 -0.19
CA VAL A 217 -14.98 3.37 0.41
C VAL A 217 -13.84 2.59 -0.22
N ASN A 218 -13.54 2.81 -1.49
CA ASN A 218 -12.47 2.11 -2.22
C ASN A 218 -11.07 2.61 -1.89
N TYR A 219 -10.91 3.85 -1.44
CA TYR A 219 -9.61 4.43 -1.11
C TYR A 219 -9.30 4.20 0.36
N ARG A 220 -8.23 3.45 0.66
CA ARG A 220 -7.84 3.15 2.03
C ARG A 220 -6.43 3.61 2.32
N ASN A 221 -6.19 4.01 3.56
CA ASN A 221 -4.84 4.24 4.04
C ASN A 221 -4.25 2.92 4.54
N HIS A 222 -3.39 2.33 3.71
CA HIS A 222 -2.76 1.05 4.03
C HIS A 222 -1.34 1.21 4.58
N ARG A 223 -0.88 2.44 4.83
CA ARG A 223 0.42 2.75 5.43
C ARG A 223 0.49 2.26 6.88
N LYS A 224 1.68 1.90 7.33
CA LYS A 224 2.03 1.60 8.71
C LYS A 224 3.31 2.35 8.99
N ILE A 225 3.17 3.47 9.69
CA ILE A 225 4.26 4.41 9.98
C ILE A 225 4.26 4.72 11.47
N VAL A 226 5.42 4.69 12.10
CA VAL A 226 5.66 5.31 13.39
C VAL A 226 6.88 6.20 13.26
N VAL A 227 6.80 7.41 13.80
CA VAL A 227 7.94 8.32 13.95
C VAL A 227 8.02 8.76 15.40
N ILE A 228 9.19 8.57 15.99
CA ILE A 228 9.48 8.93 17.39
C ILE A 228 10.59 9.97 17.38
N ASP A 229 10.28 11.15 17.90
CA ASP A 229 11.20 12.30 18.05
C ASP A 229 11.91 12.73 16.74
N GLY A 230 11.42 12.27 15.57
CA GLY A 230 12.04 12.49 14.25
C GLY A 230 13.38 11.75 14.06
N ARG A 231 13.71 10.78 14.92
CA ARG A 231 14.97 10.04 14.95
C ARG A 231 14.84 8.55 14.71
N VAL A 232 13.76 7.94 15.21
CA VAL A 232 13.43 6.53 15.05
C VAL A 232 12.13 6.42 14.28
N GLY A 233 12.10 5.52 13.29
CA GLY A 233 10.92 5.25 12.48
C GLY A 233 10.65 3.78 12.33
N PHE A 234 9.37 3.40 12.21
CA PHE A 234 8.96 2.05 11.85
C PHE A 234 8.13 2.10 10.57
N VAL A 235 8.37 1.14 9.68
CA VAL A 235 7.62 0.98 8.41
C VAL A 235 7.62 -0.48 7.96
N GLY A 236 6.49 -0.97 7.43
CA GLY A 236 6.43 -2.35 6.93
C GLY A 236 5.02 -2.89 6.76
N GLY A 237 4.88 -4.22 6.81
CA GLY A 237 3.61 -4.91 6.57
C GLY A 237 2.75 -5.11 7.83
N MET A 238 3.34 -5.11 9.02
CA MET A 238 2.66 -5.47 10.28
C MET A 238 1.74 -4.35 10.78
N ASN A 239 0.54 -4.72 11.23
CA ASN A 239 -0.39 -3.84 11.92
C ASN A 239 -0.37 -4.06 13.44
N LEU A 240 -1.15 -3.27 14.16
CA LEU A 240 -1.30 -3.36 15.62
C LEU A 240 -2.50 -4.24 15.97
N ALA A 241 -2.30 -5.55 15.96
CA ALA A 241 -3.29 -6.53 16.39
C ALA A 241 -2.59 -7.82 16.87
N GLU A 242 -3.23 -8.53 17.82
CA GLU A 242 -2.68 -9.72 18.47
C GLU A 242 -2.36 -10.84 17.46
N ARG A 243 -3.14 -10.95 16.38
CA ARG A 243 -2.91 -11.96 15.33
C ARG A 243 -1.55 -11.82 14.65
N TYR A 244 -0.96 -10.63 14.54
CA TYR A 244 0.39 -10.43 13.99
C TYR A 244 1.47 -11.01 14.90
N MET A 245 1.21 -11.09 16.19
CA MET A 245 2.10 -11.62 17.21
C MET A 245 1.92 -13.13 17.42
N ARG A 246 0.70 -13.60 17.58
CA ARG A 246 0.35 -15.00 17.87
C ARG A 246 0.22 -15.87 16.63
N GLY A 247 -0.17 -15.28 15.48
CA GLY A 247 -0.53 -16.03 14.29
C GLY A 247 -1.93 -16.65 14.40
N PHE A 248 -2.12 -17.72 13.66
CA PHE A 248 -3.33 -18.56 13.66
C PHE A 248 -3.08 -19.89 14.34
N SER A 249 -4.13 -20.62 14.69
CA SER A 249 -4.02 -21.98 15.23
C SER A 249 -3.28 -22.97 14.33
N TRP A 250 -3.21 -22.68 13.03
CA TRP A 250 -2.57 -23.49 12.00
C TRP A 250 -1.19 -23.01 11.57
N GLY A 251 -0.66 -21.92 12.13
CA GLY A 251 0.68 -21.45 11.80
C GLY A 251 0.96 -20.00 12.21
N ILE A 252 2.23 -19.64 12.14
CA ILE A 252 2.71 -18.31 12.47
C ILE A 252 2.21 -17.25 11.47
N TRP A 253 2.12 -15.99 11.94
CA TRP A 253 2.02 -14.85 11.05
C TRP A 253 3.43 -14.40 10.66
N ARG A 254 3.79 -14.60 9.39
CA ARG A 254 5.09 -14.20 8.84
C ARG A 254 4.93 -12.91 8.04
N ASP A 255 5.50 -11.82 8.54
CA ASP A 255 5.49 -10.52 7.90
C ASP A 255 6.88 -9.87 7.99
N THR A 256 7.10 -8.75 7.32
CA THR A 256 8.36 -8.00 7.39
C THR A 256 8.10 -6.56 7.77
N HIS A 257 8.86 -6.04 8.73
CA HIS A 257 8.79 -4.68 9.23
C HIS A 257 10.20 -4.17 9.53
N LEU A 258 10.41 -2.88 9.36
CA LEU A 258 11.71 -2.22 9.59
C LEU A 258 11.62 -1.27 10.77
N LEU A 259 12.69 -1.21 11.55
CA LEU A 259 13.07 -0.04 12.33
C LEU A 259 14.16 0.68 11.55
N LEU A 260 14.00 1.97 11.42
CA LEU A 260 14.90 2.89 10.72
C LEU A 260 15.40 3.93 11.72
N GLU A 261 16.70 4.17 11.73
CA GLU A 261 17.33 5.28 12.46
C GLU A 261 18.15 6.11 11.48
N GLY A 262 18.18 7.41 11.68
CA GLY A 262 18.91 8.31 10.80
C GLY A 262 18.01 9.27 10.02
N LYS A 263 18.59 9.93 9.02
CA LYS A 263 17.93 10.95 8.21
C LYS A 263 16.73 10.42 7.41
N VAL A 264 16.70 9.13 7.06
CA VAL A 264 15.59 8.49 6.33
C VAL A 264 14.26 8.60 7.08
N VAL A 265 14.28 8.75 8.40
CA VAL A 265 13.09 8.95 9.23
C VAL A 265 12.35 10.24 8.85
N HIS A 266 13.05 11.24 8.31
CA HIS A 266 12.42 12.46 7.78
C HIS A 266 11.50 12.19 6.59
N GLY A 267 11.78 11.15 5.80
CA GLY A 267 10.86 10.69 4.76
C GLY A 267 9.54 10.16 5.34
N LEU A 268 9.60 9.34 6.40
CA LEU A 268 8.41 8.86 7.13
C LEU A 268 7.66 10.01 7.80
N GLN A 269 8.39 10.94 8.42
CA GLN A 269 7.83 12.13 9.04
C GLN A 269 7.06 12.99 8.02
N THR A 270 7.62 13.15 6.84
CA THR A 270 6.97 13.90 5.73
C THR A 270 5.68 13.20 5.30
N ALA A 271 5.72 11.88 5.09
CA ALA A 271 4.56 11.09 4.73
C ALA A 271 3.43 11.24 5.77
N PHE A 272 3.76 11.07 7.06
CA PHE A 272 2.79 11.26 8.14
C PHE A 272 2.20 12.67 8.19
N LEU A 273 3.00 13.72 8.06
CA LEU A 273 2.52 15.10 8.12
C LEU A 273 1.62 15.48 6.93
N LEU A 274 1.86 14.88 5.76
CA LEU A 274 0.98 14.99 4.60
C LEU A 274 -0.39 14.34 4.88
N ASP A 275 -0.38 13.15 5.46
CA ASP A 275 -1.60 12.44 5.83
C ASP A 275 -2.33 13.12 6.99
N TRP A 276 -1.60 13.67 7.96
CA TRP A 276 -2.18 14.49 9.02
C TRP A 276 -2.90 15.71 8.46
N TYR A 277 -2.26 16.44 7.55
CA TYR A 277 -2.92 17.56 6.86
C TYR A 277 -4.17 17.12 6.09
N PHE A 278 -4.14 15.93 5.52
CA PHE A 278 -5.31 15.38 4.82
C PHE A 278 -6.51 15.18 5.75
N VAL A 279 -6.30 14.66 6.96
CA VAL A 279 -7.38 14.32 7.90
C VAL A 279 -7.80 15.49 8.80
N ASP A 280 -6.84 16.34 9.22
CA ASP A 280 -7.06 17.41 10.21
C ASP A 280 -7.12 18.83 9.61
N ARG A 281 -6.62 19.01 8.38
CA ARG A 281 -6.49 20.30 7.68
C ARG A 281 -5.52 21.28 8.34
N THR A 282 -4.82 20.88 9.39
CA THR A 282 -3.79 21.67 10.05
C THR A 282 -2.44 21.44 9.38
N LEU A 283 -1.86 22.50 8.81
CA LEU A 283 -0.56 22.43 8.17
C LEU A 283 0.56 22.57 9.22
N ILE A 284 1.23 21.46 9.50
CA ILE A 284 2.34 21.40 10.44
C ILE A 284 3.68 21.54 9.69
N THR A 285 4.40 22.64 9.90
CA THR A 285 5.66 22.96 9.19
C THR A 285 6.82 23.25 10.12
N SER A 286 6.72 22.88 11.39
CA SER A 286 7.78 23.18 12.37
C SER A 286 9.01 22.32 12.14
N ALA A 287 10.19 22.96 12.12
CA ALA A 287 11.49 22.29 12.00
C ALA A 287 11.78 21.34 13.19
N ARG A 288 11.07 21.45 14.32
CA ARG A 288 11.25 20.57 15.48
C ARG A 288 10.97 19.08 15.17
N TYR A 289 10.17 18.79 14.14
CA TYR A 289 9.88 17.41 13.71
C TYR A 289 10.97 16.80 12.81
N PHE A 290 11.94 17.62 12.39
CA PHE A 290 13.06 17.27 11.55
C PHE A 290 14.38 17.64 12.26
N PRO A 291 14.67 16.99 13.40
CA PRO A 291 15.89 17.32 14.15
C PRO A 291 17.13 16.95 13.33
N LYS A 292 18.24 17.61 13.61
CA LYS A 292 19.55 17.16 13.11
C LYS A 292 19.82 15.77 13.69
N VAL A 293 20.13 14.83 12.81
CA VAL A 293 20.42 13.44 13.18
C VAL A 293 21.83 13.11 12.71
N ASP A 294 22.60 12.51 13.63
CA ASP A 294 23.94 12.05 13.31
C ASP A 294 23.90 10.77 12.46
N VAL A 295 24.99 10.50 11.76
CA VAL A 295 25.18 9.23 11.03
C VAL A 295 25.15 8.08 12.04
N CYS A 296 24.28 7.11 11.85
CA CYS A 296 24.10 5.97 12.77
C CYS A 296 24.29 4.61 12.08
N GLY A 297 24.57 4.60 10.77
CA GLY A 297 24.81 3.41 9.97
C GLY A 297 25.39 3.76 8.60
N THR A 298 25.29 2.83 7.67
CA THR A 298 25.85 2.96 6.31
C THR A 298 24.82 2.90 5.19
N SER A 299 23.54 2.61 5.55
CA SER A 299 22.52 2.39 4.53
C SER A 299 22.07 3.68 3.85
N LEU A 300 22.02 3.64 2.52
CA LEU A 300 21.32 4.61 1.69
C LEU A 300 19.87 4.15 1.50
N ALA A 301 18.90 5.00 1.80
CA ALA A 301 17.50 4.64 1.71
C ALA A 301 16.60 5.80 1.26
N GLN A 302 15.47 5.47 0.63
CA GLN A 302 14.40 6.39 0.27
C GLN A 302 13.07 5.89 0.82
N ILE A 303 12.23 6.80 1.31
CA ILE A 303 10.83 6.51 1.63
C ILE A 303 9.96 6.95 0.46
N VAL A 304 9.30 5.99 -0.16
CA VAL A 304 8.45 6.21 -1.33
C VAL A 304 7.00 5.97 -0.95
N THR A 305 6.15 6.95 -1.19
CA THR A 305 4.71 6.83 -0.99
C THR A 305 4.00 6.64 -2.33
N ALA A 306 2.83 6.02 -2.30
CA ALA A 306 1.90 6.01 -3.43
C ALA A 306 0.54 6.52 -2.95
N GLU A 307 -0.15 7.20 -3.85
CA GLU A 307 -1.47 7.77 -3.60
C GLU A 307 -2.41 7.47 -4.76
N PRO A 308 -3.68 7.13 -4.49
CA PRO A 308 -4.63 6.79 -5.56
C PRO A 308 -4.93 7.96 -6.49
N ILE A 309 -4.65 9.18 -6.05
CA ILE A 309 -5.05 10.44 -6.69
C ILE A 309 -3.90 11.06 -7.50
N GLY A 310 -2.67 10.57 -7.32
CA GLY A 310 -1.49 11.05 -8.04
C GLY A 310 -1.54 10.78 -9.55
N PRO A 311 -0.80 11.55 -10.37
CA PRO A 311 -0.69 11.32 -11.81
C PRO A 311 0.13 10.07 -12.15
N TRP A 312 0.98 9.63 -11.23
CA TRP A 312 1.91 8.51 -11.37
C TRP A 312 1.52 7.35 -10.45
N LYS A 313 2.09 6.18 -10.71
CA LYS A 313 1.97 4.98 -9.89
C LYS A 313 3.37 4.63 -9.36
N GLU A 314 3.84 5.47 -8.46
CA GLU A 314 5.23 5.63 -8.08
C GLU A 314 5.86 4.29 -7.66
N ILE A 315 5.26 3.59 -6.68
CA ILE A 315 5.78 2.30 -6.20
C ILE A 315 5.70 1.23 -7.30
N MET A 316 4.62 1.19 -8.09
CA MET A 316 4.51 0.25 -9.21
C MET A 316 5.58 0.51 -10.28
N GLN A 317 5.79 1.78 -10.66
CA GLN A 317 6.81 2.16 -11.65
C GLN A 317 8.21 1.82 -11.14
N GLY A 318 8.47 2.10 -9.85
CA GLY A 318 9.72 1.70 -9.20
C GLY A 318 9.92 0.19 -9.16
N LEU A 319 8.84 -0.57 -8.88
CA LEU A 319 8.89 -2.03 -8.91
C LEU A 319 9.22 -2.57 -10.31
N VAL A 320 8.62 -2.01 -11.37
CA VAL A 320 8.97 -2.37 -12.76
C VAL A 320 10.45 -2.15 -13.04
N MET A 321 11.02 -1.00 -12.64
CA MET A 321 12.46 -0.74 -12.79
C MET A 321 13.31 -1.68 -11.94
N ALA A 322 12.87 -1.98 -10.71
CA ALA A 322 13.57 -2.90 -9.83
C ALA A 322 13.53 -4.35 -10.32
N ILE A 323 12.53 -4.76 -11.10
CA ILE A 323 12.44 -6.08 -11.73
C ILE A 323 13.33 -6.17 -12.99
N THR A 324 13.38 -5.11 -13.78
CA THR A 324 14.09 -5.11 -15.08
C THR A 324 15.55 -4.72 -14.95
N GLY A 325 15.99 -4.20 -13.81
CA GLY A 325 17.37 -3.80 -13.54
C GLY A 325 18.36 -4.92 -13.20
N PRO A 326 17.94 -5.97 -12.45
CA PRO A 326 18.82 -7.03 -11.98
C PRO A 326 19.48 -7.83 -13.10
N ARG A 327 20.68 -8.35 -12.79
CA ARG A 327 21.46 -9.21 -13.70
C ARG A 327 21.56 -10.65 -13.20
N LYS A 328 21.45 -10.87 -11.87
CA LYS A 328 21.63 -12.17 -11.24
C LYS A 328 20.29 -12.74 -10.76
N TYR A 329 19.59 -12.00 -9.89
CA TYR A 329 18.35 -12.50 -9.31
C TYR A 329 17.41 -11.38 -8.87
N PHE A 330 16.12 -11.73 -8.81
CA PHE A 330 15.03 -10.93 -8.25
C PHE A 330 14.10 -11.82 -7.45
N TYR A 331 13.99 -11.60 -6.13
CA TYR A 331 13.14 -12.38 -5.24
C TYR A 331 12.08 -11.49 -4.63
N ILE A 332 10.84 -11.98 -4.58
CA ILE A 332 9.69 -11.22 -4.06
C ILE A 332 8.74 -12.10 -3.25
N GLN A 333 8.25 -11.56 -2.11
CA GLN A 333 7.29 -12.20 -1.21
C GLN A 333 6.05 -11.32 -1.06
N PRO A 334 5.08 -11.30 -1.97
CA PRO A 334 3.82 -10.61 -1.79
C PRO A 334 2.79 -11.52 -1.11
N LEU A 335 1.81 -10.91 -0.41
CA LEU A 335 0.63 -11.60 0.09
C LEU A 335 -0.25 -12.08 -1.06
N TYR A 336 -0.47 -11.22 -2.05
CA TYR A 336 -1.25 -11.48 -3.25
C TYR A 336 -0.41 -11.27 -4.50
N PHE A 337 -0.73 -12.03 -5.56
CA PHE A 337 -0.14 -11.84 -6.87
C PHE A 337 -1.25 -11.61 -7.90
N LEU A 338 -1.79 -10.39 -7.89
CA LEU A 338 -2.77 -9.87 -8.86
C LEU A 338 -2.11 -8.73 -9.65
N PRO A 339 -1.01 -9.02 -10.37
CA PRO A 339 -0.15 -7.99 -10.94
C PRO A 339 -0.89 -7.20 -12.04
N THR A 340 -0.50 -5.94 -12.18
CA THR A 340 -0.79 -5.21 -13.43
C THR A 340 0.00 -5.86 -14.57
N GLU A 341 -0.46 -5.64 -15.80
CA GLU A 341 0.23 -6.14 -17.00
C GLU A 341 1.72 -5.72 -17.02
N ALA A 342 2.02 -4.47 -16.64
CA ALA A 342 3.38 -3.94 -16.60
C ALA A 342 4.29 -4.76 -15.65
N VAL A 343 3.81 -5.11 -14.46
CA VAL A 343 4.59 -5.88 -13.47
C VAL A 343 4.74 -7.34 -13.93
N LEU A 344 3.68 -7.94 -14.47
CA LEU A 344 3.73 -9.33 -14.98
C LEU A 344 4.73 -9.45 -16.13
N VAL A 345 4.63 -8.57 -17.13
CA VAL A 345 5.53 -8.54 -18.29
C VAL A 345 6.99 -8.27 -17.85
N ALA A 346 7.21 -7.37 -16.90
CA ALA A 346 8.55 -7.12 -16.37
C ALA A 346 9.16 -8.40 -15.74
N MET A 347 8.39 -9.14 -14.92
CA MET A 347 8.85 -10.40 -14.31
C MET A 347 9.12 -11.49 -15.36
N GLN A 348 8.25 -11.60 -16.35
CA GLN A 348 8.45 -12.54 -17.48
C GLN A 348 9.71 -12.19 -18.28
N THR A 349 9.88 -10.91 -18.61
CA THR A 349 11.06 -10.43 -19.38
C THR A 349 12.35 -10.70 -18.62
N ALA A 350 12.39 -10.41 -17.32
CA ALA A 350 13.58 -10.69 -16.50
C ALA A 350 13.90 -12.19 -16.47
N ALA A 351 12.90 -13.05 -16.26
CA ALA A 351 13.08 -14.50 -16.23
C ALA A 351 13.53 -15.07 -17.59
N LEU A 352 12.92 -14.61 -18.70
CA LEU A 352 13.30 -15.00 -20.07
C LEU A 352 14.70 -14.51 -20.44
N ALA A 353 15.15 -13.38 -19.87
CA ALA A 353 16.49 -12.87 -20.03
C ALA A 353 17.54 -13.61 -19.16
N GLY A 354 17.15 -14.65 -18.41
CA GLY A 354 18.06 -15.49 -17.62
C GLY A 354 18.26 -15.04 -16.16
N VAL A 355 17.54 -14.04 -15.70
CA VAL A 355 17.53 -13.63 -14.27
C VAL A 355 16.80 -14.69 -13.43
N ASP A 356 17.35 -15.06 -12.27
CA ASP A 356 16.67 -15.97 -11.33
C ASP A 356 15.52 -15.24 -10.62
N VAL A 357 14.33 -15.28 -11.22
CA VAL A 357 13.12 -14.65 -10.67
C VAL A 357 12.37 -15.62 -9.78
N ARG A 358 12.20 -15.29 -8.48
CA ARG A 358 11.46 -16.13 -7.54
C ARG A 358 10.30 -15.36 -6.92
N LEU A 359 9.12 -15.99 -6.97
CA LEU A 359 7.87 -15.50 -6.38
C LEU A 359 7.45 -16.44 -5.26
N MET A 360 7.29 -15.91 -4.04
CA MET A 360 6.82 -16.68 -2.90
C MET A 360 5.46 -16.16 -2.45
N LEU A 361 4.48 -17.04 -2.35
CA LEU A 361 3.09 -16.75 -1.99
C LEU A 361 2.66 -17.57 -0.78
N PRO A 362 1.63 -17.15 -0.02
CA PRO A 362 1.07 -17.98 1.03
C PRO A 362 0.40 -19.22 0.46
N TYR A 363 0.62 -20.38 1.09
CA TYR A 363 -0.10 -21.62 0.74
C TYR A 363 -1.58 -21.54 1.14
N ARG A 364 -1.87 -20.94 2.31
CA ARG A 364 -3.21 -20.63 2.79
C ARG A 364 -3.41 -19.12 2.75
N ALA A 365 -4.40 -18.67 2.01
CA ALA A 365 -4.77 -17.27 1.94
C ALA A 365 -5.85 -16.93 2.98
N ASP A 366 -5.95 -15.67 3.34
CA ASP A 366 -7.01 -15.10 4.16
C ASP A 366 -8.34 -15.00 3.39
N ASN A 367 -8.26 -14.81 2.06
CA ASN A 367 -9.41 -14.69 1.17
C ASN A 367 -9.29 -15.65 -0.01
N ARG A 368 -10.34 -16.47 -0.21
CA ARG A 368 -10.38 -17.48 -1.28
C ARG A 368 -10.42 -16.86 -2.68
N LEU A 369 -11.09 -15.71 -2.86
CA LEU A 369 -11.18 -15.03 -4.16
C LEU A 369 -9.81 -14.48 -4.58
N THR A 370 -9.12 -13.77 -3.70
CA THR A 370 -7.78 -13.24 -4.00
C THR A 370 -6.78 -14.36 -4.24
N HIS A 371 -6.91 -15.49 -3.55
CA HIS A 371 -6.08 -16.67 -3.81
C HIS A 371 -6.32 -17.27 -5.21
N LEU A 372 -7.60 -17.46 -5.60
CA LEU A 372 -7.94 -17.94 -6.95
C LEU A 372 -7.45 -16.96 -8.01
N GLY A 373 -7.65 -15.66 -7.79
CA GLY A 373 -7.13 -14.62 -8.66
C GLY A 373 -5.61 -14.69 -8.80
N SER A 374 -4.87 -14.80 -7.70
CA SER A 374 -3.40 -14.96 -7.72
C SER A 374 -2.98 -16.21 -8.49
N CYS A 375 -3.65 -17.34 -8.28
CA CYS A 375 -3.38 -18.59 -9.00
C CYS A 375 -3.57 -18.47 -10.51
N SER A 376 -4.46 -17.60 -10.98
CA SER A 376 -4.76 -17.43 -12.41
C SER A 376 -3.57 -16.90 -13.23
N TYR A 377 -2.67 -16.13 -12.60
CA TYR A 377 -1.49 -15.54 -13.25
C TYR A 377 -0.27 -16.46 -13.25
N LEU A 378 -0.26 -17.51 -12.40
CA LEU A 378 0.93 -18.34 -12.20
C LEU A 378 1.30 -19.17 -13.42
N ALA A 379 0.33 -19.59 -14.25
CA ALA A 379 0.63 -20.32 -15.47
C ALA A 379 1.51 -19.52 -16.45
N GLU A 380 1.24 -18.24 -16.58
CA GLU A 380 2.01 -17.32 -17.44
C GLU A 380 3.40 -17.06 -16.86
N ALA A 381 3.49 -16.81 -15.55
CA ALA A 381 4.77 -16.61 -14.86
C ALA A 381 5.67 -17.85 -14.93
N LEU A 382 5.12 -19.06 -14.68
CA LEU A 382 5.84 -20.33 -14.74
C LEU A 382 6.34 -20.65 -16.16
N ARG A 383 5.56 -20.35 -17.20
CA ARG A 383 5.98 -20.55 -18.60
C ARG A 383 7.16 -19.66 -18.99
N ALA A 384 7.25 -18.48 -18.42
CA ALA A 384 8.38 -17.56 -18.62
C ALA A 384 9.63 -17.95 -17.82
N GLY A 385 9.55 -18.97 -16.94
CA GLY A 385 10.68 -19.40 -16.11
C GLY A 385 10.72 -18.83 -14.70
N VAL A 386 9.71 -18.06 -14.27
CA VAL A 386 9.59 -17.61 -12.89
C VAL A 386 9.40 -18.81 -11.97
N LYS A 387 10.23 -18.91 -10.93
CA LYS A 387 10.14 -19.98 -9.92
C LYS A 387 9.13 -19.60 -8.85
N VAL A 388 8.07 -20.37 -8.71
CA VAL A 388 6.96 -20.09 -7.77
C VAL A 388 7.03 -21.04 -6.59
N TYR A 389 6.87 -20.46 -5.38
CA TYR A 389 6.92 -21.15 -4.10
C TYR A 389 5.68 -20.83 -3.27
N PHE A 390 5.09 -21.84 -2.59
CA PHE A 390 4.01 -21.67 -1.64
C PHE A 390 4.50 -21.94 -0.22
N TYR A 391 4.49 -20.90 0.63
CA TYR A 391 4.91 -20.96 2.03
C TYR A 391 3.89 -21.69 2.90
N LYS A 392 4.28 -22.74 3.62
CA LYS A 392 3.40 -23.65 4.36
C LYS A 392 3.43 -23.52 5.88
N LYS A 393 4.48 -22.96 6.46
CA LYS A 393 4.67 -22.90 7.93
C LYS A 393 3.66 -22.01 8.63
N GLY A 394 2.98 -21.14 7.89
CA GLY A 394 2.00 -20.21 8.44
C GLY A 394 1.43 -19.30 7.36
N PHE A 395 0.93 -18.15 7.78
CA PHE A 395 0.38 -17.13 6.90
C PHE A 395 1.48 -16.13 6.50
N LEU A 396 1.88 -16.16 5.24
CA LEU A 396 2.84 -15.22 4.68
C LEU A 396 2.13 -13.93 4.29
N HIS A 397 2.42 -12.85 5.00
CA HIS A 397 1.86 -11.51 4.76
C HIS A 397 2.95 -10.47 4.42
N SER A 398 4.17 -10.92 4.13
CA SER A 398 5.31 -10.06 3.82
C SER A 398 5.11 -9.25 2.54
N LYS A 399 5.81 -8.12 2.43
CA LYS A 399 5.93 -7.31 1.23
C LYS A 399 7.41 -6.96 1.05
N LEU A 400 8.20 -8.02 0.92
CA LEU A 400 9.65 -7.97 0.78
C LEU A 400 10.03 -8.21 -0.67
N MET A 401 10.99 -7.44 -1.15
CA MET A 401 11.68 -7.66 -2.42
C MET A 401 13.18 -7.48 -2.19
N VAL A 402 14.00 -8.30 -2.86
CA VAL A 402 15.46 -8.17 -2.87
C VAL A 402 16.04 -8.56 -4.22
N SER A 403 17.08 -7.85 -4.67
CA SER A 403 17.76 -8.16 -5.92
C SER A 403 19.26 -7.88 -5.85
N ASP A 404 20.04 -8.74 -6.49
CA ASP A 404 21.48 -8.64 -6.80
C ASP A 404 22.40 -8.30 -5.62
N ASP A 405 21.97 -8.54 -4.37
CA ASP A 405 22.67 -8.18 -3.13
C ASP A 405 22.90 -6.67 -2.94
N GLU A 406 22.11 -5.82 -3.62
CA GLU A 406 22.30 -4.37 -3.60
C GLU A 406 21.02 -3.59 -3.30
N LEU A 407 19.85 -4.09 -3.73
CA LEU A 407 18.56 -3.43 -3.56
C LEU A 407 17.61 -4.29 -2.76
N SER A 408 16.98 -3.70 -1.77
CA SER A 408 15.84 -4.30 -1.08
C SER A 408 14.72 -3.29 -0.86
N THR A 409 13.48 -3.77 -0.75
CA THR A 409 12.35 -2.93 -0.32
C THR A 409 11.42 -3.69 0.60
N VAL A 410 10.94 -2.99 1.60
CA VAL A 410 9.92 -3.45 2.54
C VAL A 410 8.93 -2.31 2.74
N GLY A 411 7.64 -2.64 2.78
CA GLY A 411 6.61 -1.64 2.99
C GLY A 411 5.22 -2.22 3.17
N SER A 412 4.23 -1.44 2.85
CA SER A 412 2.84 -1.81 2.95
C SER A 412 2.24 -2.37 1.64
N THR A 413 2.91 -2.15 0.50
CA THR A 413 2.38 -2.39 -0.84
C THR A 413 2.36 -3.86 -1.22
N ASN A 414 1.19 -4.43 -1.50
CA ASN A 414 1.05 -5.73 -2.14
C ASN A 414 1.25 -5.63 -3.66
N VAL A 415 1.43 -6.79 -4.33
CA VAL A 415 1.46 -6.88 -5.79
C VAL A 415 0.04 -7.11 -6.30
N ASP A 416 -0.81 -6.09 -6.16
CA ASP A 416 -2.20 -6.12 -6.60
C ASP A 416 -2.68 -4.75 -7.14
N PHE A 417 -3.80 -4.78 -7.88
CA PHE A 417 -4.41 -3.55 -8.43
C PHE A 417 -4.81 -2.57 -7.34
N ARG A 418 -5.29 -3.07 -6.19
CA ARG A 418 -5.76 -2.24 -5.10
C ARG A 418 -4.63 -1.44 -4.49
N SER A 419 -3.49 -2.07 -4.24
CA SER A 419 -2.29 -1.38 -3.71
C SER A 419 -1.73 -0.37 -4.71
N PHE A 420 -1.76 -0.67 -6.01
CA PHE A 420 -1.19 0.23 -7.02
C PHE A 420 -2.13 1.36 -7.46
N GLU A 421 -3.46 1.19 -7.37
CA GLU A 421 -4.41 2.16 -7.92
C GLU A 421 -5.32 2.83 -6.87
N HIS A 422 -5.54 2.19 -5.70
CA HIS A 422 -6.61 2.62 -4.77
C HIS A 422 -6.14 2.90 -3.35
N ASN A 423 -5.02 2.36 -2.91
CA ASN A 423 -4.53 2.57 -1.56
C ASN A 423 -3.49 3.70 -1.49
N PHE A 424 -3.43 4.32 -0.31
CA PHE A 424 -2.24 5.06 0.13
C PHE A 424 -1.27 4.03 0.68
N GLU A 425 -0.08 3.95 0.10
CA GLU A 425 0.94 2.97 0.43
C GLU A 425 2.27 3.67 0.76
N VAL A 426 3.17 2.94 1.43
CA VAL A 426 4.53 3.39 1.73
C VAL A 426 5.50 2.22 1.66
N ASN A 427 6.65 2.43 1.00
CA ASN A 427 7.76 1.48 0.97
C ASN A 427 9.07 2.20 1.29
N ALA A 428 9.93 1.53 2.04
CA ALA A 428 11.35 1.88 2.13
C ALA A 428 12.11 1.14 1.04
N PHE A 429 12.85 1.86 0.20
CA PHE A 429 13.80 1.32 -0.76
C PHE A 429 15.20 1.54 -0.18
N ILE A 430 15.96 0.47 -0.04
CA ILE A 430 17.26 0.43 0.64
C ILE A 430 18.31 -0.04 -0.36
N TYR A 431 19.37 0.72 -0.53
CA TYR A 431 20.41 0.55 -1.54
C TYR A 431 21.75 0.25 -0.87
N ASP A 432 21.81 -0.88 -0.14
CA ASP A 432 23.05 -1.33 0.47
C ASP A 432 23.17 -2.85 0.49
N THR A 433 24.41 -3.33 0.48
CA THR A 433 24.71 -4.76 0.40
C THR A 433 24.38 -5.50 1.69
N GLU A 434 24.59 -4.91 2.86
CA GLU A 434 24.38 -5.59 4.13
C GLU A 434 22.89 -5.94 4.33
N THR A 435 22.01 -4.94 4.17
CA THR A 435 20.56 -5.15 4.25
C THR A 435 20.07 -6.09 3.16
N ALA A 436 20.59 -5.96 1.92
CA ALA A 436 20.17 -6.83 0.81
C ALA A 436 20.56 -8.29 1.06
N LEU A 437 21.77 -8.57 1.57
CA LEU A 437 22.19 -9.91 1.95
C LEU A 437 21.33 -10.49 3.09
N GLN A 438 21.02 -9.69 4.11
CA GLN A 438 20.11 -10.10 5.18
C GLN A 438 18.70 -10.43 4.64
N MET A 439 18.16 -9.61 3.74
CA MET A 439 16.85 -9.85 3.12
C MET A 439 16.85 -11.09 2.23
N ARG A 440 17.92 -11.33 1.49
CA ARG A 440 18.10 -12.55 0.70
C ARG A 440 18.11 -13.79 1.59
N GLU A 441 18.87 -13.77 2.69
CA GLU A 441 18.93 -14.91 3.62
C GLU A 441 17.55 -15.16 4.26
N ILE A 442 16.84 -14.12 4.66
CA ILE A 442 15.46 -14.21 5.13
C ILE A 442 14.56 -14.89 4.09
N PHE A 443 14.66 -14.49 2.81
CA PHE A 443 13.90 -15.12 1.74
C PHE A 443 14.24 -16.59 1.57
N LEU A 444 15.53 -16.94 1.58
CA LEU A 444 16.01 -18.33 1.43
C LEU A 444 15.62 -19.22 2.62
N GLN A 445 15.60 -18.67 3.83
CA GLN A 445 15.10 -19.39 5.02
C GLN A 445 13.60 -19.68 4.89
N ASP A 446 12.80 -18.69 4.49
CA ASP A 446 11.37 -18.88 4.24
C ASP A 446 11.14 -19.88 3.10
N GLN A 447 11.98 -19.89 2.06
CA GLN A 447 11.89 -20.82 0.93
C GLN A 447 12.06 -22.28 1.35
N ARG A 448 12.83 -22.58 2.39
CA ARG A 448 12.99 -23.94 2.95
C ARG A 448 11.66 -24.50 3.49
N GLU A 449 10.74 -23.62 3.88
CA GLU A 449 9.42 -23.94 4.41
C GLU A 449 8.34 -23.94 3.31
N CYS A 450 8.76 -23.91 2.03
CA CYS A 450 7.85 -23.81 0.87
C CYS A 450 7.76 -25.12 0.10
N VAL A 451 6.68 -25.20 -0.68
CA VAL A 451 6.55 -26.16 -1.79
C VAL A 451 6.74 -25.41 -3.10
N GLN A 452 7.69 -25.86 -3.91
CA GLN A 452 7.88 -25.33 -5.25
C GLN A 452 6.82 -25.84 -6.21
N VAL A 453 6.35 -24.94 -7.06
CA VAL A 453 5.37 -25.25 -8.11
C VAL A 453 6.11 -25.41 -9.44
N PHE A 454 5.84 -26.51 -10.12
CA PHE A 454 6.41 -26.79 -11.45
C PHE A 454 5.34 -26.63 -12.53
N SER A 455 5.69 -26.05 -13.68
CA SER A 455 4.78 -25.78 -14.80
C SER A 455 4.01 -27.02 -15.23
N LYS A 456 4.69 -28.18 -15.41
CA LYS A 456 4.07 -29.45 -15.80
C LYS A 456 2.95 -29.90 -14.85
N ASN A 457 3.14 -29.72 -13.53
CA ASN A 457 2.15 -30.07 -12.52
C ASN A 457 1.02 -29.04 -12.45
N TRP A 458 1.36 -27.76 -12.65
CA TRP A 458 0.39 -26.67 -12.64
C TRP A 458 -0.60 -26.76 -13.79
N GLU A 459 -0.17 -27.19 -14.96
CA GLU A 459 -1.01 -27.37 -16.14
C GLU A 459 -1.96 -28.59 -16.05
N LYS A 460 -1.62 -29.60 -15.23
CA LYS A 460 -2.47 -30.79 -15.02
C LYS A 460 -3.66 -30.57 -14.08
N ARG A 461 -3.82 -29.38 -13.53
CA ARG A 461 -4.94 -29.07 -12.61
C ARG A 461 -6.31 -29.27 -13.32
N PRO A 462 -7.38 -29.63 -12.57
CA PRO A 462 -8.71 -29.87 -13.13
C PRO A 462 -9.24 -28.61 -13.85
N TRP A 463 -9.96 -28.81 -14.94
CA TRP A 463 -10.47 -27.74 -15.79
C TRP A 463 -11.42 -26.78 -15.03
N HIS A 464 -12.28 -27.30 -14.13
CA HIS A 464 -13.19 -26.48 -13.33
C HIS A 464 -12.47 -25.50 -12.41
N ARG A 465 -11.30 -25.91 -11.88
CA ARG A 465 -10.46 -25.00 -11.07
C ARG A 465 -9.86 -23.90 -11.94
N LYS A 466 -9.36 -24.24 -13.14
CA LYS A 466 -8.85 -23.25 -14.09
C LYS A 466 -9.94 -22.27 -14.54
N ALA A 467 -11.17 -22.76 -14.78
CA ALA A 467 -12.31 -21.94 -15.13
C ALA A 467 -12.67 -20.95 -13.98
N ALA A 468 -12.73 -21.43 -12.74
CA ALA A 468 -12.97 -20.59 -11.58
C ALA A 468 -11.89 -19.50 -11.43
N GLU A 469 -10.60 -19.85 -11.57
CA GLU A 469 -9.49 -18.91 -11.56
C GLU A 469 -9.62 -17.86 -12.68
N SER A 470 -10.00 -18.26 -13.89
CA SER A 470 -10.20 -17.35 -15.02
C SER A 470 -11.37 -16.39 -14.81
N ILE A 471 -12.47 -16.85 -14.21
CA ILE A 471 -13.61 -16.01 -13.86
C ILE A 471 -13.19 -14.98 -12.81
N VAL A 472 -12.48 -15.41 -11.76
CA VAL A 472 -12.02 -14.50 -10.71
C VAL A 472 -10.99 -13.50 -11.24
N ARG A 473 -10.17 -13.89 -12.23
CA ARG A 473 -9.24 -12.98 -12.91
C ARG A 473 -9.94 -11.76 -13.51
N LEU A 474 -11.16 -11.91 -14.04
CA LEU A 474 -11.94 -10.77 -14.56
C LEU A 474 -12.30 -9.76 -13.46
N LEU A 475 -12.35 -10.23 -12.21
CA LEU A 475 -12.61 -9.39 -11.03
C LEU A 475 -11.33 -8.80 -10.41
N ALA A 476 -10.14 -9.20 -10.88
CA ALA A 476 -8.85 -8.76 -10.32
C ALA A 476 -8.71 -7.23 -10.17
N PRO A 477 -9.22 -6.38 -11.09
CA PRO A 477 -9.20 -4.94 -10.91
C PRO A 477 -10.09 -4.40 -9.78
N LEU A 478 -10.98 -5.24 -9.21
CA LEU A 478 -11.89 -4.91 -8.12
C LEU A 478 -11.45 -5.51 -6.78
N LEU A 479 -10.55 -6.52 -6.82
CA LEU A 479 -9.96 -7.22 -5.67
C LEU A 479 -8.67 -6.51 -5.23
#